data_5530bb3e0c738fce68fd279654f58433
#
_entry.id   5530bb3e0c738fce68fd279654f58433
#
_cell.length_a   1.000
_cell.length_b   1.000
_cell.length_c   1.000
_cell.angle_alpha   90.00
_cell.angle_beta   90.00
_cell.angle_gamma   90.00
#
_symmetry.space_group_name_H-M   'P 1'
#
loop_
_entity.id
_entity.type
_entity.pdbx_description
1 polymer ?
#
loop_
_entity_poly.entity_id
_entity_poly.type
_entity_poly.pdbx_seq_one_letter_code
_entity_poly.pdbx_strand_id
1 'polypeptide(L)'
;MTNRRHGEACISYCELHDQALVGDKTLAFWLMDKEMYTHMSILTELTPVIDRGLALHKLIRLVTFSLGGEGYLNFMGNEFGHPEWLDFPRVGNNESYQYARRQYNLVDDGLLRYKFLYEFDAAMQHLDTKYSVLQLPQAYVSLKHEGDKVLVFERNGLLFVFNFHPTQLFADYKIGVDIPGVYLVVLDLDREEFGGHKRVAADLEYFTNPDGWNGRQNLMSVYI
;
A
#
# COMPACT_ATOMS: atom_id res chain seq x y z
N MET A 1 -9.63 -11.18 -3.06
CA MET A 1 -8.95 -11.28 -1.74
C MET A 1 -9.86 -11.84 -0.65
N THR A 2 -11.09 -11.39 -0.48
CA THR A 2 -11.97 -11.78 0.66
C THR A 2 -12.76 -13.07 0.50
N ASN A 3 -12.81 -13.69 -0.67
CA ASN A 3 -13.57 -14.92 -0.99
C ASN A 3 -12.64 -16.12 -1.20
N ARG A 4 -11.78 -16.38 -0.22
CA ARG A 4 -10.86 -17.52 -0.24
C ARG A 4 -11.51 -18.75 0.40
N ARG A 5 -11.12 -19.93 -0.03
CA ARG A 5 -11.53 -21.18 0.61
C ARG A 5 -10.86 -21.28 1.98
N HIS A 6 -11.55 -21.89 2.93
CA HIS A 6 -10.96 -22.13 4.25
C HIS A 6 -9.72 -23.02 4.13
N GLY A 7 -8.61 -22.59 4.75
CA GLY A 7 -7.33 -23.30 4.71
C GLY A 7 -6.54 -23.18 3.40
N GLU A 8 -7.01 -22.40 2.42
CA GLU A 8 -6.28 -22.15 1.18
C GLU A 8 -5.21 -21.05 1.43
N ALA A 9 -3.94 -21.45 1.34
CA ALA A 9 -2.82 -20.51 1.38
C ALA A 9 -2.52 -19.98 -0.02
N CYS A 10 -2.21 -18.69 -0.14
CA CYS A 10 -1.80 -18.09 -1.41
C CYS A 10 -0.72 -17.03 -1.22
N ILE A 11 0.06 -16.83 -2.28
CA ILE A 11 1.02 -15.74 -2.40
C ILE A 11 0.35 -14.64 -3.21
N SER A 12 0.30 -13.44 -2.64
CA SER A 12 -0.25 -12.26 -3.31
C SER A 12 0.85 -11.37 -3.88
N TYR A 13 0.50 -10.62 -4.91
CA TYR A 13 1.39 -9.64 -5.53
C TYR A 13 0.57 -8.53 -6.19
N CYS A 14 1.16 -7.35 -6.32
CA CYS A 14 0.57 -6.24 -7.06
C CYS A 14 0.96 -6.33 -8.54
N GLU A 15 2.18 -6.78 -8.81
CA GLU A 15 2.79 -6.84 -10.12
C GLU A 15 3.85 -7.94 -10.15
N LEU A 16 3.91 -8.67 -11.26
CA LEU A 16 4.97 -9.62 -11.60
C LEU A 16 5.73 -9.16 -12.84
N HIS A 17 6.81 -9.87 -13.15
CA HIS A 17 7.55 -9.67 -14.39
C HIS A 17 6.67 -9.82 -15.64
N ASP A 18 5.66 -10.68 -15.62
CA ASP A 18 4.76 -10.89 -16.76
C ASP A 18 3.96 -9.63 -17.09
N GLN A 19 3.48 -8.87 -16.10
CA GLN A 19 2.80 -7.61 -16.36
C GLN A 19 3.77 -6.54 -16.88
N ALA A 20 4.94 -6.43 -16.26
CA ALA A 20 5.91 -5.39 -16.60
C ALA A 20 6.67 -5.66 -17.91
N LEU A 21 6.93 -6.93 -18.25
CA LEU A 21 7.74 -7.32 -19.40
C LEU A 21 6.89 -7.74 -20.61
N VAL A 22 5.81 -8.46 -20.39
CA VAL A 22 5.01 -9.09 -21.45
C VAL A 22 3.69 -8.36 -21.63
N GLY A 23 3.12 -7.84 -20.54
CA GLY A 23 1.80 -7.23 -20.55
C GLY A 23 1.80 -5.85 -21.16
N ASP A 24 2.43 -4.87 -20.51
CA ASP A 24 2.38 -3.48 -20.97
C ASP A 24 3.20 -2.54 -20.07
N LYS A 25 2.69 -2.24 -18.85
CA LYS A 25 3.22 -1.18 -17.97
C LYS A 25 3.36 -1.65 -16.54
N THR A 26 4.31 -1.07 -15.83
CA THR A 26 4.40 -1.22 -14.37
C THR A 26 3.21 -0.57 -13.67
N LEU A 27 2.93 -0.99 -12.43
CA LEU A 27 1.89 -0.38 -11.62
C LEU A 27 2.08 1.14 -11.48
N ALA A 28 3.31 1.58 -11.22
CA ALA A 28 3.63 2.99 -11.13
C ALA A 28 3.31 3.74 -12.42
N PHE A 29 3.64 3.13 -13.56
CA PHE A 29 3.37 3.73 -14.86
C PHE A 29 1.87 3.78 -15.21
N TRP A 30 1.09 2.77 -14.79
CA TRP A 30 -0.37 2.81 -14.89
C TRP A 30 -0.99 3.97 -14.11
N LEU A 31 -0.42 4.30 -12.94
CA LEU A 31 -0.95 5.33 -12.05
C LEU A 31 -0.53 6.75 -12.43
N MET A 32 0.68 6.92 -12.97
CA MET A 32 1.30 8.24 -13.14
C MET A 32 1.70 8.56 -14.59
N ASP A 33 1.82 7.54 -15.46
CA ASP A 33 2.15 7.64 -16.89
C ASP A 33 3.36 8.59 -17.13
N LYS A 34 3.29 9.35 -18.21
CA LYS A 34 4.36 10.25 -18.68
C LYS A 34 4.81 11.31 -17.66
N GLU A 35 3.96 11.64 -16.68
CA GLU A 35 4.33 12.60 -15.65
C GLU A 35 5.47 12.11 -14.75
N MET A 36 5.72 10.81 -14.69
CA MET A 36 6.89 10.25 -14.01
C MET A 36 8.22 10.77 -14.57
N TYR A 37 8.28 11.13 -15.85
CA TYR A 37 9.52 11.63 -16.47
C TYR A 37 9.82 13.08 -16.13
N THR A 38 8.82 13.85 -15.72
CA THR A 38 8.97 15.31 -15.57
C THR A 38 8.68 15.80 -14.16
N HIS A 39 7.92 15.06 -13.34
CA HIS A 39 7.43 15.53 -12.04
C HIS A 39 7.81 14.64 -10.86
N MET A 40 8.76 13.70 -11.04
CA MET A 40 9.28 12.90 -9.92
C MET A 40 10.39 13.60 -9.12
N SER A 41 10.88 14.76 -9.55
CA SER A 41 11.77 15.58 -8.73
C SER A 41 10.98 16.37 -7.66
N ILE A 42 11.50 16.43 -6.43
CA ILE A 42 10.92 17.28 -5.37
C ILE A 42 11.08 18.78 -5.66
N LEU A 43 11.94 19.15 -6.62
CA LEU A 43 12.12 20.52 -7.08
C LEU A 43 11.06 20.94 -8.11
N THR A 44 10.31 20.01 -8.65
CA THR A 44 9.19 20.29 -9.55
C THR A 44 7.88 20.30 -8.77
N GLU A 45 6.85 20.93 -9.34
CA GLU A 45 5.52 20.94 -8.78
C GLU A 45 5.02 19.51 -8.53
N LEU A 46 4.37 19.30 -7.39
CA LEU A 46 3.65 18.06 -7.10
C LEU A 46 2.30 18.10 -7.81
N THR A 47 2.22 17.49 -8.98
CA THR A 47 0.96 17.46 -9.74
C THR A 47 -0.06 16.54 -9.06
N PRO A 48 -1.36 16.77 -9.26
CA PRO A 48 -2.41 15.87 -8.75
C PRO A 48 -2.28 14.43 -9.24
N VAL A 49 -1.67 14.21 -10.41
CA VAL A 49 -1.43 12.86 -10.95
C VAL A 49 -0.34 12.15 -10.16
N ILE A 50 0.79 12.80 -9.91
CA ILE A 50 1.89 12.23 -9.12
C ILE A 50 1.46 12.04 -7.67
N ASP A 51 0.83 13.02 -7.04
CA ASP A 51 0.36 12.93 -5.65
C ASP A 51 -0.59 11.74 -5.46
N ARG A 52 -1.63 11.68 -6.28
CA ARG A 52 -2.57 10.55 -6.28
C ARG A 52 -1.89 9.23 -6.63
N GLY A 53 -0.98 9.23 -7.60
CA GLY A 53 -0.26 8.04 -8.03
C GLY A 53 0.59 7.43 -6.92
N LEU A 54 1.35 8.25 -6.20
CA LEU A 54 2.13 7.84 -5.03
C LEU A 54 1.22 7.29 -3.91
N ALA A 55 0.11 7.96 -3.62
CA ALA A 55 -0.84 7.52 -2.61
C ALA A 55 -1.48 6.17 -2.97
N LEU A 56 -1.97 6.01 -4.20
CA LEU A 56 -2.59 4.77 -4.66
C LEU A 56 -1.58 3.62 -4.77
N HIS A 57 -0.35 3.87 -5.17
CA HIS A 57 0.70 2.85 -5.23
C HIS A 57 0.93 2.24 -3.85
N LYS A 58 1.09 3.06 -2.82
CA LYS A 58 1.23 2.63 -1.43
C LYS A 58 -0.01 1.86 -0.94
N LEU A 59 -1.19 2.38 -1.21
CA LEU A 59 -2.46 1.79 -0.79
C LEU A 59 -2.69 0.41 -1.42
N ILE A 60 -2.46 0.26 -2.73
CA ILE A 60 -2.58 -1.02 -3.44
C ILE A 60 -1.60 -2.04 -2.86
N ARG A 61 -0.37 -1.63 -2.60
CA ARG A 61 0.64 -2.52 -2.03
C ARG A 61 0.28 -2.97 -0.63
N LEU A 62 -0.14 -2.04 0.25
CA LEU A 62 -0.51 -2.39 1.62
C LEU A 62 -1.73 -3.31 1.69
N VAL A 63 -2.78 -3.06 0.91
CA VAL A 63 -3.96 -3.93 0.91
C VAL A 63 -3.63 -5.32 0.34
N THR A 64 -2.77 -5.40 -0.67
CA THR A 64 -2.32 -6.68 -1.23
C THR A 64 -1.48 -7.46 -0.23
N PHE A 65 -0.53 -6.80 0.41
CA PHE A 65 0.31 -7.38 1.47
C PHE A 65 -0.52 -7.88 2.66
N SER A 66 -1.38 -7.04 3.21
CA SER A 66 -2.06 -7.34 4.48
C SER A 66 -3.29 -8.24 4.35
N LEU A 67 -3.96 -8.25 3.18
CA LEU A 67 -5.19 -9.01 2.95
C LEU A 67 -5.03 -10.14 1.91
N GLY A 68 -3.99 -10.09 1.10
CA GLY A 68 -3.90 -10.92 -0.09
C GLY A 68 -3.57 -12.39 0.13
N GLY A 69 -2.82 -12.73 1.18
CA GLY A 69 -2.39 -14.11 1.40
C GLY A 69 -1.45 -14.31 2.58
N GLU A 70 -0.84 -15.48 2.63
CA GLU A 70 0.17 -15.89 3.60
C GLU A 70 1.60 -15.66 3.10
N GLY A 71 1.73 -15.10 1.90
CA GLY A 71 2.99 -14.64 1.32
C GLY A 71 2.77 -13.43 0.43
N TYR A 72 3.79 -12.63 0.29
CA TYR A 72 3.80 -11.46 -0.56
C TYR A 72 5.01 -11.50 -1.49
N LEU A 73 4.74 -11.44 -2.79
CA LEU A 73 5.79 -11.39 -3.80
C LEU A 73 5.93 -9.95 -4.29
N ASN A 74 7.14 -9.43 -4.20
CA ASN A 74 7.50 -8.14 -4.75
C ASN A 74 8.40 -8.34 -5.97
N PHE A 75 7.99 -7.82 -7.12
CA PHE A 75 8.86 -7.78 -8.29
C PHE A 75 9.84 -6.61 -8.14
N MET A 76 11.13 -6.90 -8.32
CA MET A 76 12.21 -5.92 -8.12
C MET A 76 11.95 -4.60 -8.86
N GLY A 77 12.06 -3.49 -8.14
CA GLY A 77 11.74 -2.15 -8.62
C GLY A 77 10.33 -1.67 -8.28
N ASN A 78 9.41 -2.57 -7.96
CA ASN A 78 8.06 -2.19 -7.53
C ASN A 78 8.09 -1.50 -6.16
N GLU A 79 9.05 -1.85 -5.30
CA GLU A 79 9.26 -1.26 -3.97
C GLU A 79 9.46 0.26 -4.02
N PHE A 80 9.97 0.80 -5.12
CA PHE A 80 10.14 2.24 -5.30
C PHE A 80 9.42 2.82 -6.52
N GLY A 81 8.61 2.01 -7.23
CA GLY A 81 7.87 2.46 -8.40
C GLY A 81 8.76 2.75 -9.59
N HIS A 82 9.66 1.83 -9.94
CA HIS A 82 10.57 1.98 -11.09
C HIS A 82 9.81 2.39 -12.36
N PRO A 83 10.21 3.47 -13.03
CA PRO A 83 9.43 4.06 -14.12
C PRO A 83 9.63 3.36 -15.46
N GLU A 84 10.74 2.65 -15.60
CA GLU A 84 11.17 2.12 -16.87
C GLU A 84 10.47 0.81 -17.22
N TRP A 85 10.13 0.70 -18.47
CA TRP A 85 9.79 -0.55 -19.10
C TRP A 85 11.00 -1.51 -19.08
N LEU A 86 10.73 -2.79 -18.89
CA LEU A 86 11.75 -3.84 -18.94
C LEU A 86 11.65 -4.61 -20.24
N ASP A 87 12.79 -5.00 -20.79
CA ASP A 87 12.87 -5.90 -21.92
C ASP A 87 14.01 -6.90 -21.75
N PHE A 88 13.82 -8.11 -22.27
CA PHE A 88 14.88 -9.11 -22.32
C PHE A 88 15.91 -8.76 -23.40
N PRO A 89 17.19 -9.15 -23.23
CA PRO A 89 18.14 -9.15 -24.35
C PRO A 89 17.58 -9.98 -25.50
N ARG A 90 17.47 -9.37 -26.67
CA ARG A 90 16.95 -10.01 -27.89
C ARG A 90 17.48 -9.33 -29.15
N VAL A 91 17.37 -9.98 -30.28
CA VAL A 91 17.85 -9.45 -31.55
C VAL A 91 17.30 -8.03 -31.81
N GLY A 92 16.04 -7.76 -31.50
CA GLY A 92 15.40 -6.45 -31.74
C GLY A 92 15.95 -5.29 -30.92
N ASN A 93 16.71 -5.55 -29.84
CA ASN A 93 17.39 -4.53 -29.04
C ASN A 93 18.90 -4.74 -28.95
N ASN A 94 19.49 -5.42 -29.98
CA ASN A 94 20.91 -5.73 -30.06
C ASN A 94 21.45 -6.53 -28.86
N GLU A 95 20.65 -7.47 -28.33
CA GLU A 95 20.97 -8.28 -27.18
C GLU A 95 21.37 -7.44 -25.95
N SER A 96 20.76 -6.26 -25.80
CA SER A 96 21.11 -5.29 -24.76
C SER A 96 20.56 -5.70 -23.40
N TYR A 97 21.41 -5.70 -22.38
CA TYR A 97 21.04 -5.84 -20.97
C TYR A 97 20.58 -4.52 -20.33
N GLN A 98 20.67 -3.40 -21.02
CA GLN A 98 20.31 -2.10 -20.49
C GLN A 98 18.86 -2.04 -20.02
N TYR A 99 17.95 -2.65 -20.76
CA TYR A 99 16.52 -2.67 -20.43
C TYR A 99 16.13 -3.77 -19.44
N ALA A 100 17.04 -4.69 -19.13
CA ALA A 100 16.80 -5.79 -18.21
C ALA A 100 17.15 -5.46 -16.74
N ARG A 101 17.74 -4.31 -16.47
CA ARG A 101 18.19 -3.91 -15.14
C ARG A 101 17.32 -2.82 -14.53
N ARG A 102 17.27 -2.79 -13.18
CA ARG A 102 16.63 -1.72 -12.42
C ARG A 102 17.61 -0.58 -12.12
N GLN A 103 17.08 0.64 -12.11
CA GLN A 103 17.81 1.84 -11.82
C GLN A 103 17.69 2.22 -10.33
N TYR A 104 18.37 1.47 -9.47
CA TYR A 104 18.33 1.71 -8.01
C TYR A 104 18.88 3.09 -7.60
N ASN A 105 19.71 3.70 -8.42
CA ASN A 105 20.18 5.07 -8.22
C ASN A 105 19.04 6.10 -8.13
N LEU A 106 17.84 5.80 -8.62
CA LEU A 106 16.66 6.65 -8.47
C LEU A 106 16.20 6.74 -7.01
N VAL A 107 16.41 5.69 -6.23
CA VAL A 107 16.10 5.67 -4.79
C VAL A 107 17.13 6.46 -4.00
N ASP A 108 18.40 6.35 -4.39
CA ASP A 108 19.53 6.98 -3.70
C ASP A 108 19.58 8.50 -3.90
N ASP A 109 18.91 9.00 -4.96
CA ASP A 109 18.80 10.43 -5.20
C ASP A 109 17.74 11.08 -4.30
N GLY A 110 18.19 11.78 -3.27
CA GLY A 110 17.33 12.48 -2.31
C GLY A 110 16.42 13.57 -2.92
N LEU A 111 16.68 13.98 -4.17
CA LEU A 111 15.85 14.94 -4.88
C LEU A 111 14.71 14.30 -5.68
N LEU A 112 14.59 12.97 -5.66
CA LEU A 112 13.55 12.25 -6.37
C LEU A 112 12.51 11.64 -5.41
N ARG A 113 11.24 11.64 -5.84
CA ARG A 113 10.10 11.14 -5.05
C ARG A 113 10.05 9.62 -4.93
N TYR A 114 10.90 8.87 -5.66
CA TYR A 114 11.01 7.41 -5.56
C TYR A 114 11.35 6.96 -4.15
N LYS A 115 12.12 7.74 -3.39
CA LYS A 115 12.43 7.50 -1.99
C LYS A 115 11.21 7.31 -1.12
N PHE A 116 10.12 8.04 -1.37
CA PHE A 116 8.89 7.97 -0.57
C PHE A 116 8.20 6.61 -0.68
N LEU A 117 8.20 6.02 -1.86
CA LEU A 117 7.67 4.68 -2.08
C LEU A 117 8.57 3.61 -1.44
N TYR A 118 9.88 3.79 -1.54
CA TYR A 118 10.86 2.88 -0.94
C TYR A 118 10.81 2.89 0.59
N GLU A 119 10.77 4.07 1.21
CA GLU A 119 10.63 4.20 2.67
C GLU A 119 9.31 3.59 3.16
N PHE A 120 8.24 3.76 2.40
CA PHE A 120 6.97 3.10 2.71
C PHE A 120 7.07 1.59 2.61
N ASP A 121 7.74 1.06 1.58
CA ASP A 121 7.96 -0.39 1.46
C ASP A 121 8.76 -0.93 2.63
N ALA A 122 9.83 -0.27 3.01
CA ALA A 122 10.63 -0.65 4.17
C ALA A 122 9.78 -0.67 5.45
N ALA A 123 8.95 0.35 5.68
CA ALA A 123 8.04 0.40 6.83
C ALA A 123 7.01 -0.74 6.81
N MET A 124 6.47 -1.09 5.65
CA MET A 124 5.55 -2.22 5.47
C MET A 124 6.23 -3.56 5.76
N GLN A 125 7.48 -3.77 5.33
CA GLN A 125 8.25 -4.98 5.64
C GLN A 125 8.61 -5.06 7.13
N HIS A 126 8.95 -3.94 7.75
CA HIS A 126 9.18 -3.87 9.20
C HIS A 126 7.92 -4.18 10.01
N LEU A 127 6.74 -3.83 9.49
CA LEU A 127 5.47 -4.21 10.12
C LEU A 127 5.33 -5.75 10.19
N ASP A 128 5.68 -6.47 9.11
CA ASP A 128 5.67 -7.93 9.13
C ASP A 128 6.71 -8.51 10.08
N THR A 129 7.93 -7.99 10.04
CA THR A 129 9.01 -8.43 10.95
C THR A 129 8.60 -8.28 12.43
N LYS A 130 7.89 -7.20 12.76
CA LYS A 130 7.46 -6.91 14.14
C LYS A 130 6.22 -7.67 14.57
N TYR A 131 5.24 -7.81 13.67
CA TYR A 131 3.91 -8.30 14.01
C TYR A 131 3.55 -9.63 13.31
N SER A 132 4.44 -10.19 12.49
CA SER A 132 4.23 -11.46 11.78
C SER A 132 2.94 -11.53 10.98
N VAL A 133 2.62 -10.47 10.24
CA VAL A 133 1.34 -10.30 9.53
C VAL A 133 1.08 -11.45 8.55
N LEU A 134 2.10 -11.85 7.80
CA LEU A 134 1.99 -12.88 6.76
C LEU A 134 1.97 -14.32 7.32
N GLN A 135 2.51 -14.53 8.52
CA GLN A 135 2.69 -15.88 9.08
C GLN A 135 1.42 -16.46 9.71
N LEU A 136 0.39 -15.65 9.90
CA LEU A 136 -0.82 -16.02 10.61
C LEU A 136 -2.05 -16.09 9.70
N PRO A 137 -3.14 -16.73 10.18
CA PRO A 137 -4.32 -17.02 9.37
C PRO A 137 -4.93 -15.82 8.67
N GLN A 138 -5.88 -16.11 7.82
CA GLN A 138 -6.64 -15.12 7.05
C GLN A 138 -7.17 -13.99 7.94
N ALA A 139 -7.12 -12.77 7.40
CA ALA A 139 -7.72 -11.61 8.01
C ALA A 139 -9.23 -11.79 8.22
N TYR A 140 -9.73 -11.28 9.36
CA TYR A 140 -11.16 -11.17 9.56
C TYR A 140 -11.65 -9.81 9.04
N VAL A 141 -12.42 -9.83 7.98
CA VAL A 141 -12.99 -8.62 7.38
C VAL A 141 -14.29 -8.27 8.12
N SER A 142 -14.24 -7.23 8.94
CA SER A 142 -15.38 -6.74 9.72
C SER A 142 -16.28 -5.78 8.94
N LEU A 143 -15.72 -5.06 7.96
CA LEU A 143 -16.47 -4.10 7.17
C LEU A 143 -16.01 -4.05 5.72
N LYS A 144 -16.98 -4.10 4.81
CA LYS A 144 -16.86 -3.75 3.38
C LYS A 144 -18.03 -2.84 3.03
N HIS A 145 -17.82 -1.53 3.12
CA HIS A 145 -18.88 -0.55 2.84
C HIS A 145 -18.71 0.04 1.44
N GLU A 146 -19.56 -0.39 0.53
CA GLU A 146 -19.43 0.01 -0.87
C GLU A 146 -19.76 1.50 -1.10
N GLY A 147 -20.74 2.05 -0.40
CA GLY A 147 -21.10 3.47 -0.50
C GLY A 147 -19.94 4.38 -0.07
N ASP A 148 -19.40 4.16 1.11
CA ASP A 148 -18.30 4.95 1.68
C ASP A 148 -16.93 4.56 1.12
N LYS A 149 -16.85 3.45 0.38
CA LYS A 149 -15.58 2.88 -0.12
C LYS A 149 -14.59 2.55 0.98
N VAL A 150 -15.08 2.09 2.12
CA VAL A 150 -14.28 1.76 3.30
C VAL A 150 -14.17 0.25 3.47
N LEU A 151 -12.95 -0.21 3.74
CA LEU A 151 -12.63 -1.60 4.05
C LEU A 151 -11.94 -1.65 5.42
N VAL A 152 -12.43 -2.53 6.30
CA VAL A 152 -11.83 -2.76 7.62
C VAL A 152 -11.65 -4.25 7.86
N PHE A 153 -10.48 -4.63 8.33
CA PHE A 153 -10.20 -6.00 8.74
C PHE A 153 -9.15 -6.05 9.85
N GLU A 154 -9.16 -7.15 10.57
CA GLU A 154 -8.18 -7.44 11.61
C GLU A 154 -7.30 -8.61 11.19
N ARG A 155 -6.01 -8.50 11.43
CA ARG A 155 -5.05 -9.58 11.21
C ARG A 155 -3.94 -9.51 12.24
N ASN A 156 -3.74 -10.58 12.99
CA ASN A 156 -2.70 -10.71 14.02
C ASN A 156 -2.63 -9.55 15.03
N GLY A 157 -3.76 -9.14 15.58
CA GLY A 157 -3.81 -8.04 16.54
C GLY A 157 -3.63 -6.65 15.94
N LEU A 158 -3.44 -6.56 14.64
CA LEU A 158 -3.46 -5.31 13.89
C LEU A 158 -4.83 -5.07 13.29
N LEU A 159 -5.25 -3.84 13.33
CA LEU A 159 -6.45 -3.34 12.67
C LEU A 159 -6.04 -2.55 11.43
N PHE A 160 -6.56 -2.95 10.27
CA PHE A 160 -6.33 -2.29 9.00
C PHE A 160 -7.60 -1.55 8.58
N VAL A 161 -7.46 -0.26 8.30
CA VAL A 161 -8.57 0.61 7.88
C VAL A 161 -8.16 1.29 6.58
N PHE A 162 -8.95 1.09 5.53
CA PHE A 162 -8.71 1.67 4.21
C PHE A 162 -9.89 2.52 3.78
N ASN A 163 -9.61 3.76 3.40
CA ASN A 163 -10.55 4.63 2.72
C ASN A 163 -10.17 4.72 1.23
N PHE A 164 -10.98 4.11 0.38
CA PHE A 164 -10.83 4.17 -1.08
C PHE A 164 -11.67 5.27 -1.73
N HIS A 165 -12.33 6.10 -0.92
CA HIS A 165 -13.16 7.16 -1.47
C HIS A 165 -12.28 8.25 -2.10
N PRO A 166 -12.55 8.67 -3.35
CA PRO A 166 -11.65 9.57 -4.08
C PRO A 166 -11.58 10.98 -3.52
N THR A 167 -12.60 11.41 -2.75
CA THR A 167 -12.73 12.82 -2.32
C THR A 167 -13.28 12.99 -0.91
N GLN A 168 -13.71 11.92 -0.23
CA GLN A 168 -14.37 12.02 1.07
C GLN A 168 -13.45 11.55 2.19
N LEU A 169 -13.33 12.37 3.22
CA LEU A 169 -12.73 12.09 4.50
C LEU A 169 -13.84 11.90 5.54
N PHE A 170 -13.58 11.06 6.52
CA PHE A 170 -14.53 10.78 7.62
C PHE A 170 -13.83 11.08 8.95
N ALA A 171 -14.35 12.06 9.69
CA ALA A 171 -13.74 12.49 10.96
C ALA A 171 -13.98 11.49 12.11
N ASP A 172 -15.17 10.86 12.13
CA ASP A 172 -15.62 9.96 13.21
C ASP A 172 -16.22 8.68 12.63
N TYR A 173 -15.44 7.96 11.82
CA TYR A 173 -15.94 6.73 11.18
C TYR A 173 -15.98 5.59 12.19
N LYS A 174 -17.18 5.03 12.40
CA LYS A 174 -17.40 3.94 13.36
C LYS A 174 -17.00 2.60 12.79
N ILE A 175 -16.11 1.92 13.49
CA ILE A 175 -15.64 0.58 13.14
C ILE A 175 -15.74 -0.37 14.33
N GLY A 176 -16.01 -1.65 14.04
CA GLY A 176 -16.01 -2.70 15.05
C GLY A 176 -14.63 -3.28 15.25
N VAL A 177 -14.25 -3.54 16.49
CA VAL A 177 -12.97 -4.17 16.88
C VAL A 177 -13.20 -5.26 17.91
N ASP A 178 -12.36 -6.29 17.87
CA ASP A 178 -12.50 -7.44 18.76
C ASP A 178 -11.87 -7.19 20.12
N ILE A 179 -10.65 -6.68 20.15
CA ILE A 179 -9.88 -6.47 21.38
C ILE A 179 -10.21 -5.09 21.96
N PRO A 180 -10.66 -4.99 23.23
CA PRO A 180 -10.86 -3.70 23.86
C PRO A 180 -9.54 -3.06 24.25
N GLY A 181 -9.48 -1.71 24.26
CA GLY A 181 -8.31 -0.99 24.73
C GLY A 181 -8.02 0.30 23.96
N VAL A 182 -6.74 0.65 23.96
CA VAL A 182 -6.21 1.82 23.24
C VAL A 182 -5.49 1.34 21.98
N TYR A 183 -5.80 1.94 20.84
CA TYR A 183 -5.17 1.67 19.58
C TYR A 183 -4.30 2.85 19.15
N LEU A 184 -3.08 2.54 18.71
CA LEU A 184 -2.11 3.50 18.18
C LEU A 184 -1.88 3.28 16.70
N VAL A 185 -1.66 4.36 15.96
CA VAL A 185 -1.31 4.28 14.54
C VAL A 185 0.14 3.85 14.39
N VAL A 186 0.37 2.63 13.93
CA VAL A 186 1.73 2.08 13.70
C VAL A 186 2.23 2.29 12.28
N LEU A 187 1.33 2.39 11.31
CA LEU A 187 1.64 2.71 9.92
C LEU A 187 0.52 3.56 9.33
N ASP A 188 0.87 4.68 8.74
CA ASP A 188 -0.05 5.56 8.01
C ASP A 188 0.59 5.95 6.69
N LEU A 189 -0.14 5.73 5.57
CA LEU A 189 0.33 6.02 4.23
C LEU A 189 0.51 7.52 3.96
N ASP A 190 -0.14 8.35 4.76
CA ASP A 190 -0.17 9.81 4.58
C ASP A 190 0.92 10.54 5.40
N ARG A 191 1.86 9.81 6.00
CA ARG A 191 3.01 10.41 6.68
C ARG A 191 3.90 11.16 5.70
N GLU A 192 4.48 12.25 6.17
CA GLU A 192 5.39 13.10 5.40
C GLU A 192 6.63 12.34 4.89
N GLU A 193 7.15 11.42 5.68
CA GLU A 193 8.28 10.55 5.32
C GLU A 193 7.97 9.65 4.10
N PHE A 194 6.70 9.40 3.82
CA PHE A 194 6.22 8.66 2.64
C PHE A 194 5.64 9.59 1.56
N GLY A 195 5.94 10.88 1.62
CA GLY A 195 5.44 11.88 0.68
C GLY A 195 3.95 12.19 0.82
N GLY A 196 3.37 11.94 1.99
CA GLY A 196 1.99 12.26 2.31
C GLY A 196 1.80 13.64 2.91
N HIS A 197 0.56 13.96 3.26
CA HIS A 197 0.12 15.28 3.72
C HIS A 197 -0.05 15.39 5.24
N LYS A 198 0.28 14.33 5.99
CA LYS A 198 0.26 14.30 7.46
C LYS A 198 -1.09 14.72 8.07
N ARG A 199 -2.19 14.19 7.53
CA ARG A 199 -3.55 14.52 8.00
C ARG A 199 -3.90 13.83 9.31
N VAL A 200 -3.24 12.70 9.63
CA VAL A 200 -3.39 11.97 10.90
C VAL A 200 -2.18 12.27 11.79
N ALA A 201 -2.43 12.67 13.04
CA ALA A 201 -1.36 12.89 14.02
C ALA A 201 -0.69 11.54 14.37
N ALA A 202 0.65 11.54 14.45
CA ALA A 202 1.42 10.31 14.66
C ALA A 202 1.21 9.69 16.07
N ASP A 203 0.82 10.51 17.04
CA ASP A 203 0.58 10.16 18.43
C ASP A 203 -0.90 10.02 18.78
N LEU A 204 -1.77 9.96 17.77
CA LEU A 204 -3.21 9.86 17.98
C LEU A 204 -3.57 8.51 18.60
N GLU A 205 -4.30 8.57 19.70
CA GLU A 205 -4.85 7.41 20.42
C GLU A 205 -6.34 7.27 20.12
N TYR A 206 -6.75 6.05 19.81
CA TYR A 206 -8.14 5.69 19.62
C TYR A 206 -8.59 4.77 20.75
N PHE A 207 -9.74 5.04 21.33
CA PHE A 207 -10.29 4.30 22.46
C PHE A 207 -11.49 3.47 22.03
N THR A 208 -11.59 2.26 22.54
CA THR A 208 -12.74 1.41 22.30
C THR A 208 -13.83 1.64 23.35
N ASN A 209 -15.08 1.48 22.92
CA ASN A 209 -16.26 1.42 23.78
C ASN A 209 -16.86 0.00 23.70
N PRO A 210 -17.48 -0.53 24.78
CA PRO A 210 -18.04 -1.88 24.81
C PRO A 210 -19.37 -2.01 24.07
N ASP A 211 -19.64 -1.12 23.12
CA ASP A 211 -20.81 -1.17 22.27
C ASP A 211 -20.48 -2.00 21.00
N GLY A 212 -21.19 -3.07 20.78
CA GLY A 212 -20.97 -3.93 19.63
C GLY A 212 -21.21 -3.20 18.31
N TRP A 213 -20.33 -3.43 17.33
CA TRP A 213 -20.44 -2.83 15.98
C TRP A 213 -19.90 -3.77 14.90
N ASN A 214 -20.59 -3.88 13.78
CA ASN A 214 -20.14 -4.71 12.63
C ASN A 214 -19.72 -6.14 13.00
N GLY A 215 -20.48 -6.80 13.89
CA GLY A 215 -20.19 -8.17 14.33
C GLY A 215 -18.99 -8.29 15.28
N ARG A 216 -18.45 -7.17 15.78
CA ARG A 216 -17.42 -7.12 16.81
C ARG A 216 -18.00 -6.66 18.15
N GLN A 217 -17.29 -6.99 19.25
CA GLN A 217 -17.77 -6.70 20.59
C GLN A 217 -17.59 -5.24 21.00
N ASN A 218 -16.66 -4.56 20.40
CA ASN A 218 -16.32 -3.19 20.73
C ASN A 218 -16.47 -2.27 19.52
N LEU A 219 -16.76 -1.00 19.80
CA LEU A 219 -16.85 0.09 18.85
C LEU A 219 -15.66 1.04 19.03
N MET A 220 -15.10 1.51 17.93
CA MET A 220 -14.12 2.59 17.93
C MET A 220 -14.46 3.59 16.81
N SER A 221 -14.24 4.89 17.05
CA SER A 221 -14.36 5.94 16.03
C SER A 221 -12.97 6.35 15.56
N VAL A 222 -12.77 6.41 14.26
CA VAL A 222 -11.48 6.74 13.64
C VAL A 222 -11.61 7.84 12.62
N TYR A 223 -10.54 8.59 12.42
CA TYR A 223 -10.38 9.51 11.29
C TYR A 223 -9.76 8.75 10.10
N ILE A 224 -10.38 8.82 8.94
CA ILE A 224 -9.93 8.13 7.72
C ILE A 224 -10.15 8.94 6.46
#